data_74b3e075724dffaf3f3c0c1478de3e4a
#
_entry.id   74b3e075724dffaf3f3c0c1478de3e4a
#
_cell.length_a   1.000
_cell.length_b   1.000
_cell.length_c   1.000
_cell.angle_alpha   90.00
_cell.angle_beta   90.00
_cell.angle_gamma   90.00
#
_symmetry.space_group_name_H-M   'P 1'
#
loop_
_entity.id
_entity.type
_entity.pdbx_description
1 polymer ?
#
loop_
_entity_poly.entity_id
_entity_poly.type
_entity_poly.pdbx_seq_one_letter_code
_entity_poly.pdbx_strand_id
1 'polypeptide(L)'
;MIGIGPKKDQEFDVECQTSYLVNLEFHNGALIQITLSFDVVAHQRNHIELYGDKGSMIVPDPNMFGGSVYTSTDDSGVWQEHKTDDMPLGKINITSHSGRANESPTNANYRGVGLAEMAYCIDNDLEHRCSGELSLHVLDIIQSTMKAADTKTPQEIKTTFKKTDYFSLEEIQKILK
;
A
#
# COMPACT_ATOMS: atom_id res chain seq x y z
N MET A 1 -6.56 -14.67 21.97
CA MET A 1 -6.91 -14.78 20.52
C MET A 1 -6.91 -16.24 20.13
N ILE A 2 -7.81 -16.66 19.24
CA ILE A 2 -7.80 -18.04 18.69
C ILE A 2 -7.09 -18.01 17.35
N GLY A 3 -6.10 -18.87 17.16
CA GLY A 3 -5.31 -18.94 15.95
C GLY A 3 -6.10 -19.41 14.73
N ILE A 4 -5.70 -18.97 13.54
CA ILE A 4 -6.20 -19.42 12.24
C ILE A 4 -5.04 -20.00 11.40
N GLY A 5 -5.38 -20.69 10.31
CA GLY A 5 -4.35 -21.33 9.47
C GLY A 5 -3.55 -22.40 10.22
N PRO A 6 -2.20 -22.37 10.16
CA PRO A 6 -1.35 -23.38 10.83
C PRO A 6 -1.48 -23.42 12.37
N LYS A 7 -2.03 -22.36 12.98
CA LYS A 7 -2.26 -22.24 14.42
C LYS A 7 -3.74 -22.32 14.78
N LYS A 8 -4.55 -22.93 13.92
CA LYS A 8 -5.98 -23.11 14.14
C LYS A 8 -6.22 -23.81 15.46
N ASP A 9 -7.23 -23.32 16.21
CA ASP A 9 -7.68 -23.83 17.49
C ASP A 9 -6.62 -23.76 18.64
N GLN A 10 -5.51 -23.04 18.44
CA GLN A 10 -4.58 -22.71 19.53
C GLN A 10 -4.94 -21.37 20.15
N GLU A 11 -4.99 -21.30 21.46
CA GLU A 11 -5.09 -20.04 22.20
C GLU A 11 -3.69 -19.49 22.47
N PHE A 12 -3.55 -18.18 22.34
CA PHE A 12 -2.33 -17.46 22.69
C PHE A 12 -2.65 -16.04 23.16
N ASP A 13 -1.82 -15.55 24.06
CA ASP A 13 -1.92 -14.18 24.55
C ASP A 13 -1.46 -13.19 23.50
N VAL A 14 -2.15 -12.03 23.43
CA VAL A 14 -1.81 -10.92 22.55
C VAL A 14 -1.26 -9.78 23.41
N GLU A 15 0.02 -9.53 23.32
CA GLU A 15 0.73 -8.56 24.15
C GLU A 15 0.88 -7.18 23.49
N CYS A 16 0.43 -7.03 22.25
CA CYS A 16 0.53 -5.77 21.51
C CYS A 16 -0.85 -5.31 21.02
N GLN A 17 -0.95 -4.04 20.69
CA GLN A 17 -2.16 -3.49 20.06
C GLN A 17 -2.37 -4.12 18.68
N THR A 18 -3.58 -4.59 18.42
CA THR A 18 -3.98 -5.27 17.18
C THR A 18 -4.75 -4.38 16.23
N SER A 19 -5.23 -3.23 16.71
CA SER A 19 -6.04 -2.30 15.92
C SER A 19 -5.67 -0.86 16.20
N TYR A 20 -5.56 -0.06 15.12
CA TYR A 20 -5.30 1.37 15.17
C TYR A 20 -6.28 2.13 14.27
N LEU A 21 -6.75 3.27 14.76
CA LEU A 21 -7.42 4.31 13.98
C LEU A 21 -6.52 5.54 14.00
N VAL A 22 -6.01 5.93 12.85
CA VAL A 22 -4.99 6.97 12.73
C VAL A 22 -5.48 8.08 11.83
N ASN A 23 -5.28 9.32 12.24
CA ASN A 23 -5.43 10.49 11.38
C ASN A 23 -4.06 11.14 11.19
N LEU A 24 -3.67 11.34 9.94
CA LEU A 24 -2.47 12.08 9.56
C LEU A 24 -2.89 13.40 8.92
N GLU A 25 -2.27 14.49 9.36
CA GLU A 25 -2.42 15.81 8.78
C GLU A 25 -1.10 16.23 8.12
N PHE A 26 -1.18 16.67 6.87
CA PHE A 26 -0.02 17.12 6.10
C PHE A 26 0.08 18.64 6.12
N HIS A 27 1.29 19.17 5.98
CA HIS A 27 1.54 20.62 5.94
C HIS A 27 0.75 21.38 4.87
N ASN A 28 0.36 20.71 3.79
CA ASN A 28 -0.47 21.28 2.73
C ASN A 28 -1.99 21.20 3.02
N GLY A 29 -2.37 20.71 4.21
CA GLY A 29 -3.76 20.58 4.63
C GLY A 29 -4.45 19.28 4.19
N ALA A 30 -3.76 18.37 3.49
CA ALA A 30 -4.33 17.06 3.18
C ALA A 30 -4.48 16.23 4.46
N LEU A 31 -5.56 15.45 4.53
CA LEU A 31 -5.86 14.57 5.65
C LEU A 31 -5.92 13.13 5.17
N ILE A 32 -5.32 12.22 5.93
CA ILE A 32 -5.45 10.78 5.71
C ILE A 32 -6.02 10.13 6.97
N GLN A 33 -7.05 9.31 6.79
CA GLN A 33 -7.53 8.40 7.84
C GLN A 33 -7.12 6.98 7.50
N ILE A 34 -6.47 6.29 8.45
CA ILE A 34 -6.02 4.91 8.30
C ILE A 34 -6.73 4.05 9.34
N THR A 35 -7.29 2.93 8.89
CA THR A 35 -7.82 1.88 9.77
C THR A 35 -6.98 0.63 9.59
N LEU A 36 -6.33 0.19 10.66
CA LEU A 36 -5.53 -1.03 10.70
C LEU A 36 -6.13 -1.97 11.72
N SER A 37 -6.32 -3.23 11.38
CA SER A 37 -6.80 -4.24 12.34
C SER A 37 -6.41 -5.66 11.92
N PHE A 38 -5.93 -6.44 12.88
CA PHE A 38 -5.78 -7.89 12.78
C PHE A 38 -6.98 -8.65 13.39
N ASP A 39 -7.96 -7.95 13.96
CA ASP A 39 -9.10 -8.57 14.64
C ASP A 39 -10.30 -8.78 13.71
N VAL A 40 -10.23 -8.29 12.47
CA VAL A 40 -11.31 -8.33 11.49
C VAL A 40 -11.19 -9.56 10.62
N VAL A 41 -12.17 -10.45 10.68
CA VAL A 41 -12.21 -11.68 9.86
C VAL A 41 -12.48 -11.36 8.39
N ALA A 42 -13.34 -10.39 8.09
CA ALA A 42 -13.68 -9.95 6.74
C ALA A 42 -14.22 -8.52 6.75
N HIS A 43 -14.03 -7.79 5.66
CA HIS A 43 -14.60 -6.46 5.47
C HIS A 43 -14.99 -6.22 4.01
N GLN A 44 -15.82 -5.21 3.77
CA GLN A 44 -16.27 -4.76 2.43
C GLN A 44 -15.82 -3.33 2.12
N ARG A 45 -14.88 -2.78 2.90
CA ARG A 45 -14.32 -1.44 2.65
C ARG A 45 -13.35 -1.48 1.47
N ASN A 46 -13.32 -0.42 0.69
CA ASN A 46 -12.25 -0.19 -0.27
C ASN A 46 -10.90 -0.04 0.46
N HIS A 47 -9.82 -0.49 -0.15
CA HIS A 47 -8.50 -0.39 0.46
C HIS A 47 -8.02 1.05 0.55
N ILE A 48 -8.21 1.81 -0.55
CA ILE A 48 -7.84 3.24 -0.60
C ILE A 48 -8.96 4.00 -1.32
N GLU A 49 -9.38 5.09 -0.70
CA GLU A 49 -10.29 6.07 -1.29
C GLU A 49 -9.63 7.45 -1.23
N LEU A 50 -9.68 8.19 -2.34
CA LEU A 50 -9.14 9.53 -2.45
C LEU A 50 -10.28 10.49 -2.76
N TYR A 51 -10.32 11.62 -2.08
CA TYR A 51 -11.31 12.66 -2.25
C TYR A 51 -10.61 14.00 -2.48
N GLY A 52 -10.87 14.62 -3.61
CA GLY A 52 -10.28 15.89 -4.00
C GLY A 52 -11.32 16.86 -4.57
N ASP A 53 -10.86 18.05 -4.85
CA ASP A 53 -11.68 19.13 -5.45
C ASP A 53 -12.14 18.85 -6.88
N LYS A 54 -11.51 17.89 -7.56
CA LYS A 54 -11.80 17.50 -8.96
C LYS A 54 -12.48 16.15 -9.10
N GLY A 55 -12.78 15.49 -7.98
CA GLY A 55 -13.44 14.20 -7.99
C GLY A 55 -12.93 13.24 -6.92
N SER A 56 -13.41 12.01 -7.00
CA SER A 56 -13.11 10.93 -6.09
C SER A 56 -12.50 9.75 -6.85
N MET A 57 -11.68 8.97 -6.17
CA MET A 57 -11.03 7.79 -6.73
C MET A 57 -11.06 6.64 -5.74
N ILE A 58 -11.30 5.43 -6.23
CA ILE A 58 -11.14 4.17 -5.50
C ILE A 58 -9.95 3.44 -6.12
N VAL A 59 -8.99 3.08 -5.27
CA VAL A 59 -7.77 2.37 -5.67
C VAL A 59 -7.79 0.97 -5.06
N PRO A 60 -7.44 -0.08 -5.83
CA PRO A 60 -7.39 -1.44 -5.34
C PRO A 60 -6.27 -1.63 -4.29
N ASP A 61 -6.20 -2.82 -3.69
CA ASP A 61 -5.15 -3.17 -2.74
C ASP A 61 -3.75 -3.05 -3.38
N PRO A 62 -2.90 -2.11 -2.93
CA PRO A 62 -1.57 -1.92 -3.50
C PRO A 62 -0.65 -3.14 -3.29
N ASN A 63 -0.95 -4.00 -2.32
CA ASN A 63 -0.23 -5.25 -2.11
C ASN A 63 -0.44 -6.24 -3.27
N MET A 64 -1.52 -6.08 -4.03
CA MET A 64 -1.82 -6.87 -5.21
C MET A 64 -1.32 -6.22 -6.51
N PHE A 65 -0.71 -5.05 -6.45
CA PHE A 65 -0.22 -4.21 -7.56
C PHE A 65 -1.34 -3.70 -8.46
N GLY A 66 -1.86 -4.52 -9.36
CA GLY A 66 -2.91 -4.14 -10.30
C GLY A 66 -4.32 -4.28 -9.76
N GLY A 67 -5.27 -4.03 -10.62
CA GLY A 67 -6.71 -4.07 -10.38
C GLY A 67 -7.39 -2.86 -10.97
N SER A 68 -8.73 -2.85 -10.98
CA SER A 68 -9.47 -1.71 -11.51
C SER A 68 -9.40 -0.50 -10.56
N VAL A 69 -9.12 0.66 -11.13
CA VAL A 69 -9.28 1.97 -10.47
C VAL A 69 -10.61 2.55 -10.90
N TYR A 70 -11.36 3.14 -9.99
CA TYR A 70 -12.62 3.80 -10.29
C TYR A 70 -12.49 5.29 -10.01
N THR A 71 -13.02 6.13 -10.91
CA THR A 71 -13.07 7.59 -10.71
C THR A 71 -14.49 8.12 -10.87
N SER A 72 -14.82 9.16 -10.13
CA SER A 72 -16.03 9.95 -10.31
C SER A 72 -15.63 11.43 -10.29
N THR A 73 -15.87 12.15 -11.39
CA THR A 73 -15.35 13.52 -11.61
C THR A 73 -16.45 14.57 -11.80
N ASP A 74 -17.70 14.16 -11.60
CA ASP A 74 -18.86 15.05 -11.71
C ASP A 74 -19.91 14.74 -10.62
N ASP A 75 -20.95 15.56 -10.55
CA ASP A 75 -22.01 15.46 -9.55
C ASP A 75 -23.00 14.31 -9.82
N SER A 76 -22.83 13.54 -10.88
CA SER A 76 -23.74 12.43 -11.24
C SER A 76 -23.65 11.24 -10.27
N GLY A 77 -22.55 11.12 -9.52
CA GLY A 77 -22.25 9.96 -8.69
C GLY A 77 -21.94 8.70 -9.50
N VAL A 78 -21.75 8.80 -10.81
CA VAL A 78 -21.37 7.69 -11.68
C VAL A 78 -19.88 7.42 -11.57
N TRP A 79 -19.52 6.16 -11.38
CA TRP A 79 -18.13 5.73 -11.32
C TRP A 79 -17.70 5.14 -12.66
N GLN A 80 -16.55 5.62 -13.16
CA GLN A 80 -15.91 5.11 -14.36
C GLN A 80 -14.79 4.14 -13.97
N GLU A 81 -14.82 2.93 -14.54
CA GLU A 81 -13.78 1.93 -14.35
C GLU A 81 -12.61 2.16 -15.30
N HIS A 82 -11.40 2.07 -14.76
CA HIS A 82 -10.13 2.10 -15.50
C HIS A 82 -9.34 0.84 -15.20
N LYS A 83 -9.14 0.00 -16.20
CA LYS A 83 -8.30 -1.20 -16.11
C LYS A 83 -6.82 -0.80 -16.15
N THR A 84 -6.00 -1.48 -15.38
CA THR A 84 -4.57 -1.16 -15.24
C THR A 84 -3.64 -2.16 -15.94
N ASP A 85 -4.16 -3.19 -16.58
CA ASP A 85 -3.36 -4.30 -17.14
C ASP A 85 -2.24 -3.86 -18.09
N ASP A 86 -2.45 -2.76 -18.83
CA ASP A 86 -1.48 -2.20 -19.77
C ASP A 86 -0.50 -1.17 -19.14
N MET A 87 -0.68 -0.89 -17.84
CA MET A 87 0.22 0.00 -17.11
C MET A 87 1.46 -0.74 -16.57
N PRO A 88 2.54 0.00 -16.25
CA PRO A 88 3.69 -0.60 -15.56
C PRO A 88 3.24 -1.28 -14.24
N LEU A 89 3.58 -2.55 -14.06
CA LEU A 89 3.18 -3.36 -12.91
C LEU A 89 1.65 -3.41 -12.67
N GLY A 90 0.84 -3.13 -13.69
CA GLY A 90 -0.61 -2.95 -13.57
C GLY A 90 -1.43 -4.23 -13.57
N LYS A 91 -0.83 -5.41 -13.73
CA LYS A 91 -1.52 -6.70 -13.62
C LYS A 91 -1.63 -7.12 -12.16
N ILE A 92 -2.71 -7.82 -11.82
CA ILE A 92 -2.87 -8.35 -10.46
C ILE A 92 -1.75 -9.35 -10.16
N ASN A 93 -1.06 -9.13 -9.05
CA ASN A 93 0.03 -9.97 -8.61
C ASN A 93 -0.49 -11.30 -8.02
N ILE A 94 0.12 -12.42 -8.40
CA ILE A 94 -0.18 -13.72 -7.79
C ILE A 94 0.51 -13.79 -6.44
N THR A 95 -0.24 -14.04 -5.37
CA THR A 95 0.33 -14.34 -4.07
C THR A 95 -0.06 -15.73 -3.61
N SER A 96 0.91 -16.50 -3.12
CA SER A 96 0.67 -17.83 -2.55
C SER A 96 -0.20 -17.80 -1.28
N HIS A 97 -0.35 -16.64 -0.65
CA HIS A 97 -1.12 -16.48 0.59
C HIS A 97 -2.62 -16.27 0.36
N SER A 98 -3.04 -15.88 -0.83
CA SER A 98 -4.45 -15.58 -1.11
C SER A 98 -5.31 -16.81 -1.42
N GLY A 99 -4.76 -18.01 -1.40
CA GLY A 99 -5.46 -19.22 -1.86
C GLY A 99 -5.79 -19.22 -3.36
N ARG A 100 -5.32 -18.21 -4.07
CA ARG A 100 -5.61 -17.94 -5.49
C ARG A 100 -4.57 -18.52 -6.43
N ALA A 101 -3.84 -19.54 -5.98
CA ALA A 101 -2.79 -20.22 -6.77
C ALA A 101 -3.29 -20.77 -8.12
N ASN A 102 -4.60 -20.84 -8.32
CA ASN A 102 -5.24 -21.33 -9.54
C ASN A 102 -5.83 -20.21 -10.42
N GLU A 103 -5.61 -18.93 -10.06
CA GLU A 103 -6.10 -17.84 -10.88
C GLU A 103 -5.21 -17.66 -12.11
N SER A 104 -5.86 -17.53 -13.21
CA SER A 104 -5.44 -17.23 -14.59
C SER A 104 -3.94 -17.14 -14.87
N PRO A 105 -3.40 -17.81 -15.88
CA PRO A 105 -2.01 -17.70 -16.33
C PRO A 105 -1.61 -16.28 -16.81
N THR A 106 -2.56 -15.35 -16.85
CA THR A 106 -2.32 -13.92 -17.19
C THR A 106 -1.88 -13.07 -16.02
N ASN A 107 -1.96 -13.58 -14.78
CA ASN A 107 -1.54 -12.83 -13.61
C ASN A 107 -0.01 -12.77 -13.55
N ALA A 108 0.51 -11.66 -13.02
CA ALA A 108 1.94 -11.41 -12.90
C ALA A 108 2.47 -11.78 -11.52
N ASN A 109 3.79 -11.93 -11.40
CA ASN A 109 4.47 -12.03 -10.12
C ASN A 109 5.51 -10.91 -10.01
N TYR A 110 5.18 -9.87 -9.24
CA TYR A 110 6.02 -8.69 -9.07
C TYR A 110 6.76 -8.64 -7.72
N ARG A 111 6.72 -9.71 -6.92
CA ARG A 111 7.28 -9.69 -5.56
C ARG A 111 8.78 -9.40 -5.48
N GLY A 112 9.52 -9.66 -6.53
CA GLY A 112 10.95 -9.36 -6.61
C GLY A 112 11.29 -7.99 -7.21
N VAL A 113 10.31 -7.20 -7.69
CA VAL A 113 10.58 -6.00 -8.49
C VAL A 113 11.39 -4.94 -7.74
N GLY A 114 11.12 -4.73 -6.45
CA GLY A 114 11.89 -3.76 -5.66
C GLY A 114 13.37 -4.14 -5.51
N LEU A 115 13.67 -5.43 -5.37
CA LEU A 115 15.05 -5.91 -5.32
C LEU A 115 15.73 -5.82 -6.69
N ALA A 116 15.00 -6.13 -7.77
CA ALA A 116 15.51 -6.00 -9.14
C ALA A 116 15.78 -4.53 -9.49
N GLU A 117 14.90 -3.60 -9.08
CA GLU A 117 15.12 -2.17 -9.25
C GLU A 117 16.37 -1.70 -8.49
N MET A 118 16.51 -2.10 -7.23
CA MET A 118 17.68 -1.73 -6.43
C MET A 118 18.98 -2.20 -7.10
N ALA A 119 19.04 -3.45 -7.56
CA ALA A 119 20.22 -3.98 -8.27
C ALA A 119 20.48 -3.19 -9.55
N TYR A 120 19.45 -2.94 -10.37
CA TYR A 120 19.58 -2.15 -11.59
C TYR A 120 20.09 -0.73 -11.32
N CYS A 121 19.59 -0.08 -10.29
CA CYS A 121 20.01 1.28 -9.93
C CYS A 121 21.48 1.31 -9.44
N ILE A 122 21.90 0.33 -8.65
CA ILE A 122 23.30 0.20 -8.20
C ILE A 122 24.23 0.01 -9.41
N ASP A 123 23.90 -0.86 -10.34
CA ASP A 123 24.72 -1.14 -11.53
C ASP A 123 24.82 0.05 -12.50
N ASN A 124 23.84 0.97 -12.44
CA ASN A 124 23.78 2.13 -13.33
C ASN A 124 24.01 3.48 -12.63
N ASP A 125 24.44 3.48 -11.36
CA ASP A 125 24.67 4.68 -10.53
C ASP A 125 23.43 5.61 -10.47
N LEU A 126 22.26 5.01 -10.24
CA LEU A 126 20.96 5.67 -10.13
C LEU A 126 20.42 5.60 -8.71
N GLU A 127 19.55 6.56 -8.34
CA GLU A 127 18.77 6.50 -7.10
C GLU A 127 17.61 5.49 -7.26
N HIS A 128 17.49 4.54 -6.33
CA HIS A 128 16.37 3.61 -6.30
C HIS A 128 15.20 4.16 -5.47
N ARG A 129 13.97 3.74 -5.80
CA ARG A 129 12.73 4.31 -5.21
C ARG A 129 12.54 3.97 -3.75
N CYS A 130 12.87 2.75 -3.35
CA CYS A 130 12.78 2.33 -1.95
C CYS A 130 14.04 2.75 -1.18
N SER A 131 14.23 4.07 -1.02
CA SER A 131 15.41 4.64 -0.36
C SER A 131 15.40 4.43 1.15
N GLY A 132 16.58 4.62 1.78
CA GLY A 132 16.73 4.61 3.22
C GLY A 132 15.92 5.73 3.90
N GLU A 133 15.85 6.91 3.26
CA GLU A 133 15.06 8.04 3.75
C GLU A 133 13.56 7.73 3.75
N LEU A 134 13.03 7.12 2.69
CA LEU A 134 11.64 6.68 2.64
C LEU A 134 11.35 5.65 3.73
N SER A 135 12.23 4.67 3.91
CA SER A 135 12.09 3.63 4.94
C SER A 135 12.11 4.22 6.35
N LEU A 136 13.01 5.19 6.60
CA LEU A 136 13.08 5.91 7.87
C LEU A 136 11.82 6.75 8.11
N HIS A 137 11.29 7.41 7.08
CA HIS A 137 10.07 8.20 7.19
C HIS A 137 8.85 7.34 7.54
N VAL A 138 8.72 6.18 6.89
CA VAL A 138 7.65 5.21 7.21
C VAL A 138 7.79 4.71 8.65
N LEU A 139 9.01 4.42 9.12
CA LEU A 139 9.25 4.01 10.49
C LEU A 139 8.89 5.11 11.50
N ASP A 140 9.23 6.37 11.21
CA ASP A 140 8.87 7.53 12.05
C ASP A 140 7.35 7.66 12.20
N ILE A 141 6.59 7.51 11.10
CA ILE A 141 5.11 7.49 11.14
C ILE A 141 4.60 6.36 12.03
N ILE A 142 5.14 5.14 11.90
CA ILE A 142 4.73 4.00 12.72
C ILE A 142 5.00 4.25 14.19
N GLN A 143 6.21 4.68 14.55
CA GLN A 143 6.60 4.95 15.93
C GLN A 143 5.79 6.11 16.54
N SER A 144 5.57 7.17 15.77
CA SER A 144 4.76 8.31 16.18
C SER A 144 3.28 7.93 16.38
N THR A 145 2.75 7.03 15.55
CA THR A 145 1.40 6.49 15.74
C THR A 145 1.27 5.73 17.06
N MET A 146 2.21 4.84 17.35
CA MET A 146 2.23 4.11 18.63
C MET A 146 2.32 5.06 19.82
N LYS A 147 3.24 6.02 19.74
CA LYS A 147 3.42 7.04 20.79
C LYS A 147 2.17 7.91 20.97
N ALA A 148 1.51 8.33 19.89
CA ALA A 148 0.25 9.07 19.96
C ALA A 148 -0.85 8.25 20.65
N ALA A 149 -0.94 6.95 20.35
CA ALA A 149 -1.88 6.05 21.00
C ALA A 149 -1.63 5.92 22.52
N ASP A 150 -0.37 5.85 22.95
CA ASP A 150 0.01 5.72 24.35
C ASP A 150 -0.21 7.04 25.11
N THR A 151 0.27 8.16 24.55
CA THR A 151 0.22 9.47 25.21
C THR A 151 -1.10 10.20 25.07
N LYS A 152 -1.98 9.76 24.16
CA LYS A 152 -3.24 10.41 23.77
C LYS A 152 -3.03 11.85 23.28
N THR A 153 -1.87 12.14 22.69
CA THR A 153 -1.51 13.45 22.14
C THR A 153 -1.00 13.32 20.71
N PRO A 154 -1.27 14.31 19.83
CA PRO A 154 -0.68 14.34 18.50
C PRO A 154 0.85 14.29 18.57
N GLN A 155 1.46 13.66 17.59
CA GLN A 155 2.91 13.60 17.44
C GLN A 155 3.32 14.22 16.11
N GLU A 156 4.38 15.00 16.13
CA GLU A 156 4.99 15.59 14.94
C GLU A 156 5.91 14.57 14.27
N ILE A 157 5.74 14.36 12.96
CA ILE A 157 6.65 13.56 12.14
C ILE A 157 7.84 14.44 11.77
N LYS A 158 9.05 14.00 12.14
CA LYS A 158 10.28 14.81 12.02
C LYS A 158 11.07 14.54 10.75
N THR A 159 10.84 13.39 10.14
CA THR A 159 11.56 12.97 8.94
C THR A 159 10.84 13.40 7.68
N THR A 160 11.56 13.51 6.59
CA THR A 160 11.04 13.73 5.25
C THR A 160 11.77 12.83 4.27
N PHE A 161 11.25 12.69 3.06
CA PHE A 161 11.93 12.00 1.96
C PHE A 161 11.67 12.70 0.65
N LYS A 162 12.55 12.50 -0.31
CA LYS A 162 12.37 12.98 -1.67
C LYS A 162 11.37 12.06 -2.39
N LYS A 163 10.25 12.65 -2.84
CA LYS A 163 9.30 11.91 -3.67
C LYS A 163 9.99 11.44 -4.94
N THR A 164 9.89 10.15 -5.25
CA THR A 164 10.38 9.56 -6.49
C THR A 164 9.29 9.54 -7.55
N ASP A 165 9.69 9.52 -8.82
CA ASP A 165 8.77 9.34 -9.92
C ASP A 165 8.26 7.89 -9.97
N TYR A 166 7.08 7.69 -10.57
CA TYR A 166 6.56 6.36 -10.82
C TYR A 166 7.30 5.70 -12.00
N PHE A 167 7.21 4.39 -12.08
CA PHE A 167 7.81 3.62 -13.16
C PHE A 167 7.20 3.95 -14.51
N SER A 168 8.03 4.17 -15.51
CA SER A 168 7.64 4.10 -16.91
C SER A 168 7.65 2.65 -17.41
N LEU A 169 6.95 2.38 -18.52
CA LEU A 169 7.00 1.06 -19.17
C LEU A 169 8.42 0.68 -19.61
N GLU A 170 9.19 1.65 -20.07
CA GLU A 170 10.57 1.44 -20.52
C GLU A 170 11.49 1.02 -19.37
N GLU A 171 11.36 1.68 -18.20
CA GLU A 171 12.13 1.33 -17.01
C GLU A 171 11.82 -0.07 -16.54
N ILE A 172 10.52 -0.44 -16.43
CA ILE A 172 10.12 -1.79 -16.02
C ILE A 172 10.64 -2.85 -16.97
N GLN A 173 10.65 -2.60 -18.28
CA GLN A 173 11.22 -3.53 -19.24
C GLN A 173 12.74 -3.72 -19.10
N LYS A 174 13.45 -2.69 -18.63
CA LYS A 174 14.90 -2.77 -18.33
C LYS A 174 15.17 -3.54 -17.03
N ILE A 175 14.36 -3.28 -16.00
CA ILE A 175 14.51 -3.88 -14.67
C ILE A 175 14.15 -5.38 -14.66
N LEU A 176 13.19 -5.79 -15.48
CA LEU A 176 12.69 -7.18 -15.51
C LEU A 176 13.39 -8.06 -16.57
N LYS A 177 14.41 -7.58 -17.25
CA LYS A 177 15.25 -8.35 -18.16
C LYS A 177 16.36 -9.07 -17.41
#